data_661bd33389d2807215ea1903e29440ce
#
_entry.id   661bd33389d2807215ea1903e29440ce
#
_cell.length_a   1.000
_cell.length_b   1.000
_cell.length_c   1.000
_cell.angle_alpha   90.00
_cell.angle_beta   90.00
_cell.angle_gamma   90.00
#
_symmetry.space_group_name_H-M   'P 1'
#
loop_
_entity.id
_entity.type
_entity.pdbx_description
1 polymer ?
#
loop_
_entity_poly.entity_id
_entity_poly.type
_entity_poly.pdbx_seq_one_letter_code
_entity_poly.pdbx_strand_id
1 'polypeptide(L)'
;MELYEKGYGKDAANIAKDAVAYATSQRFDVVLIDTAGRRHNDARLMSSLEKFAQFAKPDKILMVGEALVGTDSVAQARSFNEAFGKGRGLDGFIISKCDTVGDMVGTLVSMVHATAIPVVFLGVGQHYGDLRTLNVERTVGLLMQ
;
A
#
# COMPACT_ATOMS: atom_id res chain seq x y z
N MET A 1 12.46 16.04 -4.14
CA MET A 1 11.60 15.05 -4.84
C MET A 1 10.88 15.80 -5.95
N GLU A 2 10.94 15.31 -7.17
CA GLU A 2 10.27 15.90 -8.32
C GLU A 2 8.87 15.32 -8.47
N LEU A 3 7.87 16.15 -8.76
CA LEU A 3 6.49 15.74 -9.01
C LEU A 3 6.25 15.62 -10.51
N TYR A 4 5.75 14.47 -10.95
CA TYR A 4 5.29 14.25 -12.31
C TYR A 4 3.77 14.15 -12.34
N GLU A 5 3.11 15.05 -13.07
CA GLU A 5 1.66 15.05 -13.24
C GLU A 5 1.26 15.43 -14.68
N LYS A 6 0.14 14.89 -15.16
CA LYS A 6 -0.41 15.20 -16.50
C LYS A 6 -1.89 15.61 -16.50
N GLY A 7 -2.34 16.30 -15.45
CA GLY A 7 -3.70 16.85 -15.35
C GLY A 7 -4.81 15.79 -15.24
N TYR A 8 -6.05 16.28 -15.16
CA TYR A 8 -7.25 15.46 -14.97
C TYR A 8 -7.77 14.89 -16.29
N GLY A 9 -8.39 13.69 -16.24
CA GLY A 9 -9.14 13.13 -17.37
C GLY A 9 -8.37 12.22 -18.31
N LYS A 10 -7.08 11.95 -18.07
CA LYS A 10 -6.30 10.95 -18.82
C LYS A 10 -6.31 9.60 -18.12
N ASP A 11 -6.08 8.52 -18.87
CA ASP A 11 -5.91 7.18 -18.33
C ASP A 11 -4.70 7.15 -17.36
N ALA A 12 -4.97 6.97 -16.09
CA ALA A 12 -3.97 7.01 -15.03
C ALA A 12 -2.85 5.96 -15.22
N ALA A 13 -3.16 4.80 -15.80
CA ALA A 13 -2.17 3.76 -16.08
C ALA A 13 -1.18 4.20 -17.18
N ASN A 14 -1.65 4.93 -18.19
CA ASN A 14 -0.76 5.50 -19.20
C ASN A 14 0.10 6.64 -18.64
N ILE A 15 -0.45 7.45 -17.72
CA ILE A 15 0.33 8.49 -17.03
C ILE A 15 1.46 7.84 -16.20
N ALA A 16 1.16 6.75 -15.48
CA ALA A 16 2.18 6.03 -14.71
C ALA A 16 3.28 5.44 -15.62
N LYS A 17 2.91 4.86 -16.76
CA LYS A 17 3.88 4.39 -17.76
C LYS A 17 4.79 5.50 -18.25
N ASP A 18 4.21 6.65 -18.60
CA ASP A 18 4.96 7.81 -19.09
C ASP A 18 5.87 8.37 -17.98
N ALA A 19 5.42 8.39 -16.73
CA ALA A 19 6.21 8.82 -15.58
C ALA A 19 7.43 7.93 -15.37
N VAL A 20 7.28 6.61 -15.46
CA VAL A 20 8.40 5.66 -15.38
C VAL A 20 9.39 5.87 -16.53
N ALA A 21 8.91 6.07 -17.76
CA ALA A 21 9.77 6.34 -18.90
C ALA A 21 10.55 7.66 -18.74
N TYR A 22 9.88 8.71 -18.26
CA TYR A 22 10.51 9.99 -17.94
C TYR A 22 11.58 9.83 -16.86
N ALA A 23 11.25 9.19 -15.73
CA ALA A 23 12.18 8.96 -14.65
C ALA A 23 13.43 8.19 -15.09
N THR A 24 13.25 7.16 -15.94
CA THR A 24 14.34 6.39 -16.51
C THR A 24 15.24 7.29 -17.38
N SER A 25 14.66 8.15 -18.23
CA SER A 25 15.42 9.09 -19.07
C SER A 25 16.21 10.11 -18.26
N GLN A 26 15.68 10.53 -17.11
CA GLN A 26 16.31 11.48 -16.19
C GLN A 26 17.23 10.79 -15.16
N ARG A 27 17.36 9.45 -15.21
CA ARG A 27 18.20 8.64 -14.32
C ARG A 27 17.81 8.74 -12.84
N PHE A 28 16.51 8.80 -12.55
CA PHE A 28 16.01 8.66 -11.17
C PHE A 28 16.15 7.21 -10.69
N ASP A 29 16.61 7.03 -9.47
CA ASP A 29 16.80 5.71 -8.85
C ASP A 29 15.48 5.13 -8.32
N VAL A 30 14.53 5.98 -7.91
CA VAL A 30 13.27 5.58 -7.28
C VAL A 30 12.11 6.36 -7.89
N VAL A 31 11.03 5.67 -8.22
CA VAL A 31 9.75 6.24 -8.65
C VAL A 31 8.66 5.78 -7.68
N LEU A 32 7.99 6.73 -7.03
CA LEU A 32 6.82 6.47 -6.20
C LEU A 32 5.57 6.83 -6.98
N ILE A 33 4.67 5.86 -7.14
CA ILE A 33 3.39 6.06 -7.81
C ILE A 33 2.30 6.05 -6.75
N ASP A 34 1.75 7.24 -6.46
CA ASP A 34 0.59 7.37 -5.57
C ASP A 34 -0.69 7.13 -6.36
N THR A 35 -1.57 6.31 -5.83
CA THR A 35 -2.86 5.98 -6.45
C THR A 35 -4.02 6.60 -5.66
N ALA A 36 -5.14 6.87 -6.34
CA ALA A 36 -6.31 7.41 -5.67
C ALA A 36 -6.78 6.51 -4.52
N GLY A 37 -6.87 7.08 -3.32
CA GLY A 37 -7.37 6.40 -2.12
C GLY A 37 -8.89 6.26 -2.15
N ARG A 38 -9.40 5.19 -2.76
CA ARG A 38 -10.82 4.85 -2.78
C ARG A 38 -11.09 3.56 -2.01
N ARG A 39 -12.35 3.33 -1.68
CA ARG A 39 -12.77 2.14 -0.94
C ARG A 39 -12.57 0.87 -1.80
N HIS A 40 -12.23 -0.23 -1.16
CA HIS A 40 -11.99 -1.54 -1.78
C HIS A 40 -13.21 -2.13 -2.53
N ASN A 41 -14.41 -1.62 -2.30
CA ASN A 41 -15.62 -2.00 -3.01
C ASN A 41 -15.88 -1.18 -4.30
N ASP A 42 -14.96 -0.30 -4.70
CA ASP A 42 -15.04 0.41 -5.99
C ASP A 42 -14.50 -0.48 -7.12
N ALA A 43 -15.40 -1.12 -7.86
CA ALA A 43 -15.05 -2.01 -8.96
C ALA A 43 -14.24 -1.32 -10.08
N ARG A 44 -14.43 -0.01 -10.29
CA ARG A 44 -13.66 0.75 -11.29
C ARG A 44 -12.22 0.94 -10.86
N LEU A 45 -12.01 1.22 -9.56
CA LEU A 45 -10.68 1.30 -9.00
C LEU A 45 -9.98 -0.06 -9.11
N MET A 46 -10.61 -1.14 -8.65
CA MET A 46 -10.04 -2.48 -8.70
C MET A 46 -9.63 -2.87 -10.13
N SER A 47 -10.48 -2.62 -11.11
CA SER A 47 -10.14 -2.85 -12.53
C SER A 47 -8.99 -1.97 -13.03
N SER A 48 -8.82 -0.75 -12.49
CA SER A 48 -7.72 0.13 -12.89
C SER A 48 -6.38 -0.31 -12.34
N LEU A 49 -6.34 -0.95 -11.16
CA LEU A 49 -5.10 -1.40 -10.52
C LEU A 49 -4.40 -2.51 -11.33
N GLU A 50 -5.16 -3.41 -11.94
CA GLU A 50 -4.58 -4.42 -12.84
C GLU A 50 -3.87 -3.76 -14.04
N LYS A 51 -4.50 -2.75 -14.64
CA LYS A 51 -3.88 -1.97 -15.73
C LYS A 51 -2.62 -1.25 -15.26
N PHE A 52 -2.64 -0.67 -14.05
CA PHE A 52 -1.44 -0.08 -13.46
C PHE A 52 -0.29 -1.06 -13.36
N ALA A 53 -0.54 -2.27 -12.84
CA ALA A 53 0.49 -3.29 -12.75
C ALA A 53 1.06 -3.70 -14.11
N GLN A 54 0.20 -3.79 -15.12
CA GLN A 54 0.61 -4.14 -16.49
C GLN A 54 1.43 -3.05 -17.18
N PHE A 55 1.04 -1.78 -17.02
CA PHE A 55 1.66 -0.65 -17.72
C PHE A 55 2.89 -0.08 -17.02
N ALA A 56 2.82 0.12 -15.71
CA ALA A 56 3.92 0.68 -14.92
C ALA A 56 4.96 -0.37 -14.53
N LYS A 57 4.57 -1.65 -14.46
CA LYS A 57 5.42 -2.79 -14.06
C LYS A 57 6.23 -2.51 -12.79
N PRO A 58 5.57 -2.13 -11.67
CA PRO A 58 6.27 -1.75 -10.47
C PRO A 58 7.08 -2.91 -9.89
N ASP A 59 8.26 -2.63 -9.34
CA ASP A 59 9.07 -3.62 -8.63
C ASP A 59 8.42 -4.04 -7.31
N LYS A 60 7.74 -3.09 -6.63
CA LYS A 60 7.04 -3.29 -5.38
C LYS A 60 5.67 -2.63 -5.38
N ILE A 61 4.69 -3.33 -4.80
CA ILE A 61 3.34 -2.83 -4.59
C ILE A 61 3.04 -2.88 -3.10
N LEU A 62 2.87 -1.70 -2.49
CA LEU A 62 2.58 -1.57 -1.07
C LEU A 62 1.17 -1.03 -0.88
N MET A 63 0.39 -1.68 -0.03
CA MET A 63 -0.91 -1.17 0.39
C MET A 63 -0.74 -0.35 1.66
N VAL A 64 -1.28 0.86 1.66
CA VAL A 64 -1.37 1.70 2.87
C VAL A 64 -2.74 1.49 3.51
N GLY A 65 -2.75 0.88 4.68
CA GLY A 65 -3.93 0.67 5.50
C GLY A 65 -3.93 1.58 6.73
N GLU A 66 -5.07 1.62 7.43
CA GLU A 66 -5.21 2.34 8.70
C GLU A 66 -5.42 1.35 9.85
N ALA A 67 -4.76 1.58 10.98
CA ALA A 67 -4.87 0.72 12.16
C ALA A 67 -6.29 0.62 12.74
N LEU A 68 -7.11 1.67 12.56
CA LEU A 68 -8.48 1.79 13.10
C LEU A 68 -9.55 0.96 12.36
N VAL A 69 -9.28 0.41 11.19
CA VAL A 69 -10.32 -0.20 10.32
C VAL A 69 -10.80 -1.57 10.82
N GLY A 70 -10.09 -2.20 11.76
CA GLY A 70 -10.52 -3.45 12.39
C GLY A 70 -10.71 -4.61 11.40
N THR A 71 -11.84 -5.32 11.50
CA THR A 71 -12.14 -6.52 10.67
C THR A 71 -12.26 -6.23 9.18
N ASP A 72 -12.64 -5.01 8.79
CA ASP A 72 -12.76 -4.59 7.37
C ASP A 72 -11.39 -4.52 6.68
N SER A 73 -10.31 -4.35 7.43
CA SER A 73 -8.94 -4.33 6.91
C SER A 73 -8.53 -5.62 6.21
N VAL A 74 -8.99 -6.77 6.68
CA VAL A 74 -8.72 -8.08 6.06
C VAL A 74 -9.43 -8.19 4.71
N ALA A 75 -10.71 -7.83 4.64
CA ALA A 75 -11.47 -7.82 3.38
C ALA A 75 -10.84 -6.86 2.37
N GLN A 76 -10.45 -5.68 2.83
CA GLN A 76 -9.77 -4.68 2.03
C GLN A 76 -8.43 -5.20 1.49
N ALA A 77 -7.60 -5.81 2.34
CA ALA A 77 -6.31 -6.36 1.94
C ALA A 77 -6.43 -7.46 0.88
N ARG A 78 -7.42 -8.36 1.04
CA ARG A 78 -7.71 -9.41 0.05
C ARG A 78 -8.15 -8.82 -1.29
N SER A 79 -9.10 -7.88 -1.27
CA SER A 79 -9.61 -7.25 -2.49
C SER A 79 -8.50 -6.52 -3.25
N PHE A 80 -7.63 -5.77 -2.56
CA PHE A 80 -6.49 -5.11 -3.19
C PHE A 80 -5.46 -6.11 -3.71
N ASN A 81 -5.18 -7.18 -2.97
CA ASN A 81 -4.24 -8.21 -3.42
C ASN A 81 -4.71 -8.90 -4.71
N GLU A 82 -6.00 -9.18 -4.81
CA GLU A 82 -6.62 -9.81 -5.99
C GLU A 82 -6.72 -8.86 -7.18
N ALA A 83 -6.85 -7.55 -6.93
CA ALA A 83 -7.06 -6.54 -7.96
C ALA A 83 -5.86 -6.37 -8.92
N PHE A 84 -4.66 -6.79 -8.54
CA PHE A 84 -3.48 -6.70 -9.39
C PHE A 84 -3.36 -7.83 -10.41
N GLY A 85 -4.31 -8.78 -10.42
CA GLY A 85 -4.38 -9.87 -11.39
C GLY A 85 -3.60 -11.13 -10.99
N LYS A 86 -3.76 -12.18 -11.81
CA LYS A 86 -3.14 -13.47 -11.53
C LYS A 86 -1.62 -13.40 -11.62
N GLY A 87 -0.95 -13.85 -10.57
CA GLY A 87 0.51 -13.92 -10.51
C GLY A 87 1.20 -12.62 -10.06
N ARG A 88 0.42 -11.56 -9.78
CA ARG A 88 0.91 -10.34 -9.17
C ARG A 88 -0.02 -9.95 -8.03
N GLY A 89 0.52 -9.60 -6.90
CA GLY A 89 -0.22 -9.17 -5.71
C GLY A 89 0.55 -8.08 -4.97
N LEU A 90 0.15 -7.86 -3.72
CA LEU A 90 0.82 -6.93 -2.82
C LEU A 90 2.14 -7.55 -2.32
N ASP A 91 3.17 -6.72 -2.21
CA ASP A 91 4.46 -7.09 -1.62
C ASP A 91 4.55 -6.79 -0.12
N GLY A 92 3.70 -5.89 0.38
CA GLY A 92 3.71 -5.53 1.79
C GLY A 92 2.64 -4.53 2.18
N PHE A 93 2.47 -4.36 3.49
CA PHE A 93 1.60 -3.36 4.09
C PHE A 93 2.39 -2.26 4.77
N ILE A 94 1.89 -1.04 4.66
CA ILE A 94 2.22 0.09 5.52
C ILE A 94 0.96 0.39 6.33
N ILE A 95 1.03 0.32 7.64
CA ILE A 95 -0.12 0.60 8.51
C ILE A 95 0.06 1.96 9.15
N SER A 96 -0.82 2.87 8.80
CA SER A 96 -0.84 4.25 9.31
C SER A 96 -1.72 4.43 10.53
N LYS A 97 -1.59 5.56 11.20
CA LYS A 97 -2.40 5.97 12.37
C LYS A 97 -2.28 5.01 13.57
N CYS A 98 -1.15 4.34 13.71
CA CYS A 98 -0.91 3.43 14.83
C CYS A 98 -0.81 4.14 16.19
N ASP A 99 -0.54 5.44 16.20
CA ASP A 99 -0.53 6.32 17.37
C ASP A 99 -1.94 6.62 17.94
N THR A 100 -2.99 6.40 17.15
CA THR A 100 -4.37 6.71 17.54
C THR A 100 -5.12 5.49 18.10
N VAL A 101 -4.52 4.31 18.12
CA VAL A 101 -5.15 3.05 18.54
C VAL A 101 -4.40 2.44 19.71
N GLY A 102 -5.13 2.12 20.78
CA GLY A 102 -4.55 1.45 21.96
C GLY A 102 -4.11 0.01 21.70
N ASP A 103 -4.86 -0.72 20.87
CA ASP A 103 -4.54 -2.10 20.46
C ASP A 103 -4.58 -2.24 18.94
N MET A 104 -3.43 -2.04 18.32
CA MET A 104 -3.26 -2.22 16.87
C MET A 104 -2.82 -3.64 16.48
N VAL A 105 -2.38 -4.43 17.46
CA VAL A 105 -1.69 -5.70 17.19
C VAL A 105 -2.65 -6.72 16.60
N GLY A 106 -3.89 -6.76 17.06
CA GLY A 106 -4.91 -7.65 16.53
C GLY A 106 -5.18 -7.45 15.04
N THR A 107 -5.26 -6.21 14.59
CA THR A 107 -5.44 -5.87 13.17
C THR A 107 -4.24 -6.31 12.33
N LEU A 108 -3.01 -6.03 12.78
CA LEU A 108 -1.78 -6.42 12.09
C LEU A 108 -1.70 -7.93 11.89
N VAL A 109 -1.92 -8.69 12.96
CA VAL A 109 -1.87 -10.16 12.93
C VAL A 109 -2.96 -10.72 12.03
N SER A 110 -4.18 -10.21 12.13
CA SER A 110 -5.30 -10.66 11.28
C SER A 110 -5.01 -10.43 9.79
N MET A 111 -4.45 -9.30 9.41
CA MET A 111 -4.08 -9.01 8.02
C MET A 111 -2.99 -9.95 7.51
N VAL A 112 -1.91 -10.12 8.27
CA VAL A 112 -0.80 -11.01 7.89
C VAL A 112 -1.25 -12.46 7.83
N HIS A 113 -2.01 -12.93 8.83
CA HIS A 113 -2.54 -14.30 8.86
C HIS A 113 -3.47 -14.59 7.66
N ALA A 114 -4.34 -13.63 7.32
CA ALA A 114 -5.33 -13.82 6.26
C ALA A 114 -4.76 -13.74 4.84
N THR A 115 -3.61 -13.07 4.65
CA THR A 115 -3.05 -12.77 3.32
C THR A 115 -1.66 -13.34 3.08
N ALA A 116 -0.94 -13.72 4.13
CA ALA A 116 0.48 -14.07 4.13
C ALA A 116 1.40 -12.93 3.60
N ILE A 117 0.91 -11.67 3.62
CA ILE A 117 1.67 -10.51 3.18
C ILE A 117 2.24 -9.78 4.40
N PRO A 118 3.53 -9.44 4.43
CA PRO A 118 4.17 -8.84 5.59
C PRO A 118 3.77 -7.38 5.80
N VAL A 119 3.73 -6.93 7.05
CA VAL A 119 3.74 -5.51 7.39
C VAL A 119 5.18 -5.02 7.38
N VAL A 120 5.47 -4.02 6.56
CA VAL A 120 6.83 -3.48 6.38
C VAL A 120 7.06 -2.26 7.28
N PHE A 121 6.09 -1.33 7.31
CA PHE A 121 6.21 -0.10 8.07
C PHE A 121 4.95 0.22 8.85
N LEU A 122 5.16 0.92 9.98
CA LEU A 122 4.13 1.47 10.86
C LEU A 122 4.26 3.00 10.92
N GLY A 123 3.20 3.72 10.62
CA GLY A 123 3.08 5.15 10.84
C GLY A 123 2.58 5.42 12.26
N VAL A 124 3.43 6.00 13.08
CA VAL A 124 3.22 6.17 14.54
C VAL A 124 3.13 7.61 14.97
N GLY A 125 2.81 8.53 14.06
CA GLY A 125 2.65 9.96 14.34
C GLY A 125 2.53 10.78 13.06
N GLN A 126 2.75 12.10 13.18
CA GLN A 126 2.48 13.11 12.15
C GLN A 126 3.75 13.64 11.44
N HIS A 127 4.94 13.28 11.92
CA HIS A 127 6.20 13.77 11.38
C HIS A 127 6.86 12.73 10.47
N TYR A 128 7.72 13.16 9.57
CA TYR A 128 8.45 12.25 8.67
C TYR A 128 9.30 11.19 9.41
N GLY A 129 9.75 11.49 10.62
CA GLY A 129 10.46 10.55 11.49
C GLY A 129 9.58 9.53 12.20
N ASP A 130 8.25 9.64 12.08
CA ASP A 130 7.30 8.77 12.77
C ASP A 130 6.92 7.53 11.93
N LEU A 131 7.81 7.11 11.06
CA LEU A 131 7.74 5.86 10.32
C LEU A 131 8.68 4.85 10.98
N ARG A 132 8.16 3.68 11.36
CA ARG A 132 8.90 2.61 12.03
C ARG A 132 8.83 1.31 11.25
N THR A 133 9.89 0.53 11.27
CA THR A 133 9.83 -0.87 10.82
C THR A 133 9.12 -1.72 11.87
N LEU A 134 8.40 -2.75 11.44
CA LEU A 134 7.78 -3.69 12.36
C LEU A 134 8.87 -4.50 13.09
N ASN A 135 8.80 -4.51 14.42
CA ASN A 135 9.60 -5.42 15.26
C ASN A 135 8.71 -6.57 15.72
N VAL A 136 8.99 -7.77 15.22
CA VAL A 136 8.16 -8.96 15.45
C VAL A 136 8.17 -9.35 16.94
N GLU A 137 9.32 -9.35 17.60
CA GLU A 137 9.45 -9.75 19.01
C GLU A 137 8.63 -8.83 19.92
N ARG A 138 8.75 -7.52 19.70
CA ARG A 138 7.95 -6.54 20.45
C ARG A 138 6.45 -6.69 20.17
N THR A 139 6.07 -6.96 18.93
CA THR A 139 4.67 -7.13 18.54
C THR A 139 4.07 -8.38 19.19
N VAL A 140 4.79 -9.51 19.19
CA VAL A 140 4.39 -10.75 19.87
C VAL A 140 4.30 -10.53 21.38
N GLY A 141 5.25 -9.81 21.97
CA GLY A 141 5.21 -9.47 23.41
C GLY A 141 3.96 -8.68 23.81
N LEU A 142 3.42 -7.83 22.94
CA LEU A 142 2.17 -7.10 23.18
C LEU A 142 0.92 -7.98 23.04
N LEU A 143 0.97 -9.04 22.22
CA LEU A 143 -0.14 -10.00 22.07
C LEU A 143 -0.28 -10.93 23.28
N MET A 144 0.80 -11.16 24.03
CA MET A 144 0.84 -12.12 25.12
C MET A 144 0.59 -11.49 26.50
N GLN A 145 0.32 -10.18 26.53
CA GLN A 145 -0.10 -9.44 27.76
C GLN A 145 -1.62 -9.47 27.92
#